data_72fd933147bb14a8cb1ecb8b351b391e
#
_entry.id   72fd933147bb14a8cb1ecb8b351b391e
#
_cell.length_a   1.000
_cell.length_b   1.000
_cell.length_c   1.000
_cell.angle_alpha   90.00
_cell.angle_beta   90.00
_cell.angle_gamma   90.00
#
_symmetry.space_group_name_H-M   'P 1'
#
loop_
_entity.id
_entity.type
_entity.pdbx_description
1 polymer ?
#
loop_
_entity_poly.entity_id
_entity_poly.type
_entity_poly.pdbx_seq_one_letter_code
_entity_poly.pdbx_strand_id
1 'polypeptide(L)'
;VTITDNLGCVLVDYVDIINSHSEITGTLDVLEQVSCFNACDAIAQLSSSGGVLQHTYFWDNGQTYIGSGPDTAYNLCFGGHNIIIEDALGCRKTIPFIITQPDELFAQAVQVQPVQCYGFDDGIAYASATGGTTPYVFVWDDPINGSTGQDIDSLNPGIHTVYVTDANGCTSSDTVVISEPTQLEVIIVDSMTVYSYCAGTNSGQLCAFASGGTPNYNYLWNDGLNQNTSCAYNLSAQFNDYTVIVMDDRNCIASASFQ
;
A
#
# COMPACT_ATOMS: atom_id res chain seq x y z
N VAL A 1 6.02 -12.06 71.75
CA VAL A 1 4.92 -12.63 72.55
C VAL A 1 5.03 -12.03 73.95
N THR A 2 3.91 -11.54 74.45
CA THR A 2 3.83 -11.04 75.79
C THR A 2 2.96 -12.03 76.64
N ILE A 3 3.55 -12.55 77.70
CA ILE A 3 2.84 -13.47 78.63
C ILE A 3 2.71 -12.72 79.96
N THR A 4 1.51 -12.62 80.47
CA THR A 4 1.24 -12.02 81.78
C THR A 4 0.63 -13.08 82.68
N ASP A 5 1.18 -13.22 83.92
CA ASP A 5 0.63 -14.14 84.92
C ASP A 5 -0.52 -13.46 85.71
N ASN A 6 -1.18 -14.26 86.55
CA ASN A 6 -2.27 -13.78 87.41
C ASN A 6 -1.89 -12.74 88.48
N LEU A 7 -0.59 -12.53 88.69
CA LEU A 7 -0.04 -11.53 89.61
C LEU A 7 0.41 -10.26 88.90
N GLY A 8 0.25 -10.20 87.58
CA GLY A 8 0.61 -9.06 86.74
C GLY A 8 2.06 -9.03 86.26
N CYS A 9 2.84 -10.10 86.49
CA CYS A 9 4.21 -10.17 85.99
C CYS A 9 4.17 -10.41 84.48
N VAL A 10 4.92 -9.60 83.71
CA VAL A 10 4.96 -9.62 82.26
C VAL A 10 6.31 -10.17 81.78
N LEU A 11 6.26 -11.25 81.04
CA LEU A 11 7.40 -11.73 80.24
C LEU A 11 7.18 -11.35 78.79
N VAL A 12 8.14 -10.60 78.20
CA VAL A 12 8.14 -10.28 76.78
C VAL A 12 9.24 -11.07 76.11
N ASP A 13 8.87 -11.92 75.19
CA ASP A 13 9.81 -12.68 74.38
C ASP A 13 9.70 -12.17 72.91
N TYR A 14 10.79 -11.97 72.26
CA TYR A 14 10.88 -11.51 70.87
C TYR A 14 11.35 -12.66 70.01
N VAL A 15 10.57 -12.96 69.00
CA VAL A 15 10.95 -13.91 67.95
C VAL A 15 11.28 -13.07 66.74
N ASP A 16 12.53 -13.06 66.36
CA ASP A 16 12.98 -12.48 65.09
C ASP A 16 12.60 -13.44 63.94
N ILE A 17 11.73 -12.99 63.08
CA ILE A 17 11.41 -13.72 61.84
C ILE A 17 12.55 -13.37 60.87
N ILE A 18 13.55 -14.22 60.79
CA ILE A 18 14.63 -14.10 59.81
C ILE A 18 14.21 -14.74 58.51
N ASN A 19 14.29 -13.98 57.44
CA ASN A 19 14.16 -14.53 56.11
C ASN A 19 15.46 -15.34 55.81
N SER A 20 15.37 -16.68 55.82
CA SER A 20 16.51 -17.57 55.63
C SER A 20 16.91 -17.75 54.15
N HIS A 21 16.17 -17.20 53.23
CA HIS A 21 16.41 -17.30 51.78
C HIS A 21 16.47 -15.94 51.13
N SER A 22 17.26 -15.81 50.08
CA SER A 22 17.35 -14.59 49.30
C SER A 22 16.01 -14.33 48.55
N GLU A 23 15.68 -13.05 48.31
CA GLU A 23 14.52 -12.69 47.52
C GLU A 23 14.65 -13.25 46.10
N ILE A 24 13.51 -13.71 45.52
CA ILE A 24 13.43 -14.07 44.10
C ILE A 24 13.66 -12.82 43.27
N THR A 25 14.60 -12.88 42.38
CA THR A 25 14.90 -11.84 41.38
C THR A 25 14.83 -12.44 39.99
N GLY A 26 14.51 -11.63 39.00
CA GLY A 26 14.46 -12.04 37.58
C GLY A 26 14.98 -10.93 36.70
N THR A 27 15.77 -11.32 35.69
CA THR A 27 16.19 -10.47 34.59
C THR A 27 15.49 -10.94 33.33
N LEU A 28 14.72 -10.05 32.70
CA LEU A 28 13.96 -10.33 31.50
C LEU A 28 14.55 -9.57 30.33
N ASP A 29 14.78 -10.27 29.23
CA ASP A 29 15.22 -9.73 27.95
C ASP A 29 14.15 -10.02 26.89
N VAL A 30 13.71 -9.00 26.17
CA VAL A 30 12.90 -9.18 24.96
C VAL A 30 13.87 -9.40 23.80
N LEU A 31 13.93 -10.64 23.32
CA LEU A 31 14.87 -11.05 22.28
C LEU A 31 14.39 -10.57 20.90
N GLU A 32 13.09 -10.66 20.65
CA GLU A 32 12.46 -10.23 19.42
C GLU A 32 11.16 -9.51 19.74
N GLN A 33 10.98 -8.32 19.15
CA GLN A 33 9.71 -7.59 19.18
C GLN A 33 8.77 -8.18 18.12
N VAL A 34 7.49 -7.80 18.14
CA VAL A 34 6.53 -8.22 17.11
C VAL A 34 6.98 -7.74 15.73
N SER A 35 7.01 -8.65 14.76
CA SER A 35 7.52 -8.35 13.41
C SER A 35 6.60 -7.43 12.62
N CYS A 36 5.28 -7.64 12.71
CA CYS A 36 4.26 -6.88 11.98
C CYS A 36 3.20 -6.33 12.92
N PHE A 37 2.52 -5.29 12.50
CA PHE A 37 1.38 -4.74 13.22
C PHE A 37 0.34 -5.84 13.50
N ASN A 38 -0.09 -5.96 14.78
CA ASN A 38 -1.02 -6.99 15.29
C ASN A 38 -0.53 -8.45 15.15
N ALA A 39 0.72 -8.72 14.81
CA ALA A 39 1.26 -10.07 14.91
C ALA A 39 1.49 -10.46 16.38
N CYS A 40 1.65 -11.76 16.64
CA CYS A 40 1.96 -12.31 17.96
C CYS A 40 3.13 -13.28 17.80
N ASP A 41 4.31 -12.76 17.49
CA ASP A 41 5.51 -13.54 17.20
C ASP A 41 6.75 -13.09 18.02
N ALA A 42 6.55 -12.19 18.98
CA ALA A 42 7.63 -11.75 19.84
C ALA A 42 8.15 -12.86 20.75
N ILE A 43 9.43 -12.75 21.11
CA ILE A 43 10.15 -13.69 21.94
C ILE A 43 10.75 -12.95 23.14
N ALA A 44 10.52 -13.49 24.34
CA ALA A 44 11.15 -12.98 25.56
C ALA A 44 11.77 -14.11 26.35
N GLN A 45 12.88 -13.82 27.02
CA GLN A 45 13.61 -14.76 27.86
C GLN A 45 13.76 -14.20 29.28
N LEU A 46 13.53 -15.05 30.28
CA LEU A 46 13.71 -14.73 31.68
C LEU A 46 14.77 -15.62 32.32
N SER A 47 15.70 -15.01 33.05
CA SER A 47 16.58 -15.67 33.96
C SER A 47 16.24 -15.27 35.39
N SER A 48 16.19 -16.22 36.32
CA SER A 48 15.86 -15.95 37.72
C SER A 48 16.97 -16.42 38.69
N SER A 49 16.99 -15.79 39.85
CA SER A 49 17.88 -16.17 40.94
C SER A 49 17.24 -15.88 42.30
N GLY A 50 17.81 -16.39 43.38
CA GLY A 50 17.23 -16.28 44.73
C GLY A 50 16.13 -17.30 45.00
N GLY A 51 15.43 -17.18 46.12
CA GLY A 51 14.43 -18.16 46.54
C GLY A 51 14.98 -19.57 46.76
N VAL A 52 14.10 -20.56 46.73
CA VAL A 52 14.46 -21.98 46.79
C VAL A 52 14.27 -22.62 45.42
N LEU A 53 15.38 -23.18 44.88
CA LEU A 53 15.32 -23.89 43.58
C LEU A 53 14.47 -25.19 43.72
N GLN A 54 13.67 -25.56 42.75
CA GLN A 54 13.39 -25.22 41.36
C GLN A 54 12.39 -24.09 41.29
N HIS A 55 12.49 -23.27 40.20
CA HIS A 55 11.48 -22.26 39.90
C HIS A 55 10.46 -22.75 38.86
N THR A 56 9.22 -22.34 39.08
CA THR A 56 8.15 -22.47 38.07
C THR A 56 7.86 -21.10 37.49
N TYR A 57 7.85 -20.99 36.17
CA TYR A 57 7.58 -19.78 35.43
C TYR A 57 6.19 -19.86 34.82
N PHE A 58 5.36 -18.83 35.03
CA PHE A 58 4.03 -18.72 34.48
C PHE A 58 3.96 -17.46 33.63
N TRP A 59 3.98 -17.64 32.32
CA TRP A 59 3.78 -16.57 31.36
C TRP A 59 2.29 -16.32 31.16
N ASP A 60 1.90 -15.08 30.94
CA ASP A 60 0.49 -14.69 30.77
C ASP A 60 -0.15 -15.19 29.45
N ASN A 61 0.65 -15.62 28.47
CA ASN A 61 0.19 -16.34 27.29
C ASN A 61 -0.15 -17.83 27.55
N GLY A 62 -0.07 -18.29 28.80
CA GLY A 62 -0.37 -19.64 29.24
C GLY A 62 0.79 -20.64 29.18
N GLN A 63 1.96 -20.23 28.72
CA GLN A 63 3.17 -21.06 28.76
C GLN A 63 3.63 -21.22 30.20
N THR A 64 4.12 -22.42 30.55
CA THR A 64 4.69 -22.74 31.87
C THR A 64 5.95 -23.57 31.70
N TYR A 65 6.94 -23.30 32.55
CA TYR A 65 8.19 -24.05 32.59
C TYR A 65 8.62 -24.28 34.02
N ILE A 66 9.23 -25.45 34.30
CA ILE A 66 9.80 -25.77 35.60
C ILE A 66 11.26 -26.08 35.41
N GLY A 67 12.15 -25.30 36.04
CA GLY A 67 13.59 -25.50 35.92
C GLY A 67 14.40 -24.51 36.75
N SER A 68 15.72 -24.62 36.65
CA SER A 68 16.68 -23.72 37.30
C SER A 68 17.46 -22.86 36.31
N GLY A 69 17.16 -22.96 35.01
CA GLY A 69 17.79 -22.21 33.95
C GLY A 69 16.86 -21.13 33.38
N PRO A 70 17.37 -20.34 32.40
CA PRO A 70 16.51 -19.38 31.69
C PRO A 70 15.38 -20.09 30.98
N ASP A 71 14.20 -19.43 30.95
CA ASP A 71 13.04 -19.86 30.21
C ASP A 71 12.70 -18.85 29.11
N THR A 72 12.17 -19.34 27.98
CA THR A 72 11.85 -18.52 26.81
C THR A 72 10.40 -18.71 26.42
N ALA A 73 9.67 -17.60 26.37
CA ALA A 73 8.31 -17.55 25.84
C ALA A 73 8.32 -17.12 24.39
N TYR A 74 7.43 -17.73 23.62
CA TYR A 74 7.23 -17.49 22.20
C TYR A 74 5.80 -17.04 21.94
N ASN A 75 5.57 -16.48 20.77
CA ASN A 75 4.23 -16.03 20.30
C ASN A 75 3.60 -15.02 21.29
N LEU A 76 4.40 -14.10 21.78
CA LEU A 76 3.91 -12.99 22.60
C LEU A 76 3.36 -11.90 21.66
N CYS A 77 2.17 -11.36 22.01
CA CYS A 77 1.55 -10.29 21.26
C CYS A 77 2.08 -8.92 21.72
N PHE A 78 1.75 -7.88 20.97
CA PHE A 78 1.96 -6.50 21.39
C PHE A 78 1.20 -6.20 22.69
N GLY A 79 1.82 -5.46 23.61
CA GLY A 79 1.19 -4.98 24.82
C GLY A 79 1.98 -5.18 26.09
N GLY A 80 1.31 -4.97 27.21
CA GLY A 80 1.87 -5.21 28.54
C GLY A 80 1.69 -6.65 28.97
N HIS A 81 2.76 -7.29 29.40
CA HIS A 81 2.82 -8.68 29.83
C HIS A 81 3.32 -8.80 31.26
N ASN A 82 3.01 -9.94 31.88
CA ASN A 82 3.53 -10.31 33.19
C ASN A 82 4.01 -11.75 33.17
N ILE A 83 5.13 -11.97 33.81
CA ILE A 83 5.58 -13.31 34.16
C ILE A 83 5.61 -13.47 35.68
N ILE A 84 5.12 -14.59 36.19
CA ILE A 84 5.20 -14.94 37.61
C ILE A 84 6.24 -16.03 37.77
N ILE A 85 7.19 -15.80 38.69
CA ILE A 85 8.17 -16.79 39.15
C ILE A 85 7.68 -17.32 40.50
N GLU A 86 7.57 -18.63 40.65
CA GLU A 86 7.24 -19.30 41.91
C GLU A 86 8.38 -20.23 42.28
N ASP A 87 8.86 -20.16 43.51
CA ASP A 87 9.88 -21.06 44.03
C ASP A 87 9.32 -22.36 44.62
N ALA A 88 10.19 -23.30 45.03
CA ALA A 88 9.74 -24.58 45.58
C ALA A 88 8.98 -24.48 46.90
N LEU A 89 9.00 -23.34 47.60
CA LEU A 89 8.22 -23.05 48.80
C LEU A 89 6.93 -22.30 48.50
N GLY A 90 6.61 -21.97 47.19
CA GLY A 90 5.44 -21.24 46.79
C GLY A 90 5.56 -19.71 46.91
N CYS A 91 6.77 -19.19 47.18
CA CYS A 91 6.98 -17.72 47.11
C CYS A 91 6.94 -17.25 45.70
N ARG A 92 6.25 -16.10 45.44
CA ARG A 92 6.02 -15.59 44.11
C ARG A 92 6.63 -14.20 43.90
N LYS A 93 7.13 -13.98 42.68
CA LYS A 93 7.58 -12.68 42.18
C LYS A 93 6.96 -12.44 40.79
N THR A 94 6.33 -11.29 40.60
CA THR A 94 5.81 -10.88 39.29
C THR A 94 6.78 -9.88 38.65
N ILE A 95 7.08 -10.06 37.38
CA ILE A 95 7.91 -9.18 36.57
C ILE A 95 7.08 -8.68 35.39
N PRO A 96 6.72 -7.39 35.36
CA PRO A 96 6.06 -6.79 34.22
C PRO A 96 7.05 -6.45 33.11
N PHE A 97 6.61 -6.55 31.84
CA PHE A 97 7.38 -6.13 30.68
C PHE A 97 6.46 -5.68 29.55
N ILE A 98 7.02 -5.06 28.52
CA ILE A 98 6.25 -4.51 27.40
C ILE A 98 6.84 -5.06 26.10
N ILE A 99 5.95 -5.57 25.24
CA ILE A 99 6.24 -5.90 23.86
C ILE A 99 5.75 -4.77 22.98
N THR A 100 6.60 -4.27 22.07
CA THR A 100 6.26 -3.22 21.12
C THR A 100 6.00 -3.82 19.74
N GLN A 101 5.30 -3.06 18.88
CA GLN A 101 5.05 -3.41 17.49
C GLN A 101 5.37 -2.23 16.59
N PRO A 102 5.69 -2.46 15.29
CA PRO A 102 5.78 -1.38 14.31
C PRO A 102 4.40 -0.76 14.04
N ASP A 103 4.39 0.42 13.45
CA ASP A 103 3.16 1.00 12.90
C ASP A 103 2.61 0.12 11.76
N GLU A 104 1.31 0.18 11.51
CA GLU A 104 0.69 -0.54 10.41
C GLU A 104 1.26 -0.09 9.07
N LEU A 105 1.61 -1.06 8.20
CA LEU A 105 2.09 -0.78 6.86
C LEU A 105 0.92 -0.40 5.94
N PHE A 106 0.97 0.79 5.37
CA PHE A 106 0.01 1.28 4.39
C PHE A 106 0.69 1.51 3.05
N ALA A 107 0.17 0.90 2.00
CA ALA A 107 0.50 1.21 0.62
C ALA A 107 -0.43 2.30 0.08
N GLN A 108 0.06 3.14 -0.83
CA GLN A 108 -0.72 4.12 -1.57
C GLN A 108 -0.25 4.16 -3.02
N ALA A 109 -1.21 4.09 -3.96
CA ALA A 109 -0.99 4.20 -5.39
C ALA A 109 -1.75 5.40 -5.95
N VAL A 110 -1.11 6.18 -6.83
CA VAL A 110 -1.72 7.35 -7.47
C VAL A 110 -1.40 7.36 -8.97
N GLN A 111 -2.38 7.76 -9.78
CA GLN A 111 -2.14 8.04 -11.19
C GLN A 111 -1.32 9.34 -11.32
N VAL A 112 -0.19 9.26 -12.00
CA VAL A 112 0.65 10.41 -12.33
C VAL A 112 0.23 10.97 -13.69
N GLN A 113 0.03 10.08 -14.67
CA GLN A 113 -0.37 10.46 -16.02
C GLN A 113 -1.43 9.48 -16.54
N PRO A 114 -2.57 9.97 -17.05
CA PRO A 114 -3.51 9.15 -17.78
C PRO A 114 -2.94 8.76 -19.15
N VAL A 115 -3.52 7.74 -19.77
CA VAL A 115 -3.20 7.38 -21.14
C VAL A 115 -3.45 8.58 -22.06
N GLN A 116 -2.52 8.84 -22.97
CA GLN A 116 -2.53 10.02 -23.83
C GLN A 116 -3.63 9.95 -24.88
N CYS A 117 -3.71 8.83 -25.59
CA CYS A 117 -4.72 8.59 -26.63
C CYS A 117 -5.48 7.30 -26.36
N TYR A 118 -6.71 7.22 -26.80
CA TYR A 118 -7.53 6.01 -26.70
C TYR A 118 -6.80 4.79 -27.25
N GLY A 119 -6.71 3.74 -26.42
CA GLY A 119 -6.07 2.46 -26.76
C GLY A 119 -4.54 2.46 -26.73
N PHE A 120 -3.90 3.51 -26.18
CA PHE A 120 -2.46 3.52 -25.96
C PHE A 120 -2.12 2.94 -24.58
N ASP A 121 -0.85 2.57 -24.39
CA ASP A 121 -0.30 2.00 -23.17
C ASP A 121 0.85 2.90 -22.67
N ASP A 122 0.54 4.17 -22.37
CA ASP A 122 1.50 5.19 -21.95
C ASP A 122 1.11 5.86 -20.62
N GLY A 123 0.22 5.23 -19.86
CA GLY A 123 -0.16 5.65 -18.52
C GLY A 123 1.00 5.52 -17.53
N ILE A 124 1.02 6.38 -16.51
CA ILE A 124 2.05 6.38 -15.46
C ILE A 124 1.39 6.40 -14.09
N ALA A 125 1.89 5.57 -13.17
CA ALA A 125 1.50 5.57 -11.76
C ALA A 125 2.72 5.66 -10.85
N TYR A 126 2.47 6.06 -9.60
CA TYR A 126 3.46 6.14 -8.52
C TYR A 126 2.91 5.49 -7.26
N ALA A 127 3.77 4.73 -6.57
CA ALA A 127 3.46 4.13 -5.29
C ALA A 127 4.31 4.71 -4.15
N SER A 128 3.71 4.79 -2.98
CA SER A 128 4.38 5.12 -1.73
C SER A 128 3.92 4.21 -0.60
N ALA A 129 4.69 4.16 0.48
CA ALA A 129 4.32 3.41 1.68
C ALA A 129 4.67 4.19 2.94
N THR A 130 3.89 3.95 4.00
CA THR A 130 4.12 4.50 5.34
C THR A 130 3.88 3.42 6.39
N GLY A 131 4.46 3.58 7.58
CA GLY A 131 4.42 2.55 8.62
C GLY A 131 5.33 1.36 8.32
N GLY A 132 5.12 0.23 8.99
CA GLY A 132 5.99 -0.94 8.87
C GLY A 132 7.46 -0.64 9.19
N THR A 133 8.35 -1.44 8.63
CA THR A 133 9.81 -1.32 8.83
C THR A 133 10.51 -1.14 7.49
N THR A 134 11.22 -0.02 7.31
CA THR A 134 12.00 0.25 6.07
C THR A 134 13.21 -0.68 5.95
N PRO A 135 13.68 -1.00 4.69
CA PRO A 135 13.20 -0.55 3.39
C PRO A 135 11.95 -1.27 2.89
N TYR A 136 11.23 -0.65 1.93
CA TYR A 136 10.09 -1.24 1.27
C TYR A 136 10.45 -1.78 -0.12
N VAL A 137 9.80 -2.88 -0.49
CA VAL A 137 9.82 -3.44 -1.85
C VAL A 137 8.45 -3.26 -2.46
N PHE A 138 8.39 -2.66 -3.66
CA PHE A 138 7.16 -2.44 -4.42
C PHE A 138 7.13 -3.40 -5.60
N VAL A 139 5.99 -4.04 -5.83
CA VAL A 139 5.74 -4.95 -6.96
C VAL A 139 4.36 -4.63 -7.52
N TRP A 140 4.31 -4.29 -8.82
CA TRP A 140 3.07 -4.03 -9.53
C TRP A 140 2.54 -5.30 -10.20
N ASP A 141 1.22 -5.42 -10.33
CA ASP A 141 0.54 -6.53 -11.01
C ASP A 141 0.58 -6.45 -12.55
N ASP A 142 1.47 -5.64 -13.10
CA ASP A 142 1.63 -5.51 -14.54
C ASP A 142 2.05 -6.84 -15.17
N PRO A 143 1.20 -7.45 -16.02
CA PRO A 143 1.48 -8.75 -16.62
C PRO A 143 2.59 -8.71 -17.67
N ILE A 144 2.99 -7.52 -18.14
CA ILE A 144 3.95 -7.37 -19.23
C ILE A 144 5.38 -7.22 -18.70
N ASN A 145 5.57 -6.50 -17.59
CA ASN A 145 6.91 -6.11 -17.13
C ASN A 145 7.28 -6.59 -15.72
N GLY A 146 6.34 -7.06 -14.89
CA GLY A 146 6.60 -7.43 -13.50
C GLY A 146 7.36 -6.32 -12.77
N SER A 147 6.94 -5.08 -12.98
CA SER A 147 7.71 -3.89 -12.60
C SER A 147 7.90 -3.81 -11.10
N THR A 148 9.15 -3.66 -10.68
CA THR A 148 9.52 -3.41 -9.28
C THR A 148 9.95 -1.96 -9.13
N GLY A 149 9.49 -1.31 -8.08
CA GLY A 149 9.83 0.09 -7.79
C GLY A 149 8.59 0.93 -7.52
N GLN A 150 8.82 2.18 -7.13
CA GLN A 150 7.75 3.12 -6.83
C GLN A 150 7.05 3.63 -8.10
N ASP A 151 7.81 3.89 -9.15
CA ASP A 151 7.32 4.36 -10.43
C ASP A 151 7.04 3.20 -11.37
N ILE A 152 5.97 3.29 -12.11
CA ILE A 152 5.64 2.40 -13.22
C ILE A 152 5.10 3.21 -14.38
N ASP A 153 5.56 2.91 -15.59
CA ASP A 153 5.13 3.50 -16.85
C ASP A 153 4.58 2.46 -17.82
N SER A 154 4.18 2.88 -18.99
CA SER A 154 3.65 2.03 -20.05
C SER A 154 2.41 1.23 -19.62
N LEU A 155 1.58 1.83 -18.77
CA LEU A 155 0.35 1.22 -18.30
C LEU A 155 -0.79 1.41 -19.31
N ASN A 156 -1.50 0.32 -19.58
CA ASN A 156 -2.77 0.37 -20.28
C ASN A 156 -3.87 0.97 -19.37
N PRO A 157 -4.98 1.44 -19.97
CA PRO A 157 -6.12 1.89 -19.17
C PRO A 157 -6.71 0.74 -18.36
N GLY A 158 -7.09 1.03 -17.10
CA GLY A 158 -7.67 0.03 -16.22
C GLY A 158 -7.21 0.14 -14.78
N ILE A 159 -7.46 -0.92 -14.02
CA ILE A 159 -7.08 -1.04 -12.62
C ILE A 159 -5.72 -1.72 -12.54
N HIS A 160 -4.80 -1.12 -11.81
CA HIS A 160 -3.48 -1.67 -11.49
C HIS A 160 -3.29 -1.73 -9.98
N THR A 161 -2.66 -2.79 -9.49
CA THR A 161 -2.42 -3.03 -8.06
C THR A 161 -0.94 -2.98 -7.77
N VAL A 162 -0.55 -2.27 -6.72
CA VAL A 162 0.78 -2.35 -6.13
C VAL A 162 0.74 -3.19 -4.86
N TYR A 163 1.67 -4.11 -4.72
CA TYR A 163 1.97 -4.85 -3.50
C TYR A 163 3.24 -4.30 -2.89
N VAL A 164 3.17 -3.96 -1.61
CA VAL A 164 4.31 -3.46 -0.84
C VAL A 164 4.67 -4.47 0.21
N THR A 165 5.95 -4.77 0.31
CA THR A 165 6.51 -5.61 1.38
C THR A 165 7.57 -4.82 2.12
N ASP A 166 7.53 -4.81 3.44
CA ASP A 166 8.51 -4.16 4.29
C ASP A 166 9.72 -5.07 4.61
N ALA A 167 10.69 -4.56 5.37
CA ALA A 167 11.89 -5.31 5.74
C ALA A 167 11.62 -6.54 6.62
N ASN A 168 10.51 -6.55 7.35
CA ASN A 168 10.09 -7.67 8.21
C ASN A 168 9.18 -8.68 7.47
N GLY A 169 8.86 -8.42 6.19
CA GLY A 169 7.97 -9.27 5.40
C GLY A 169 6.48 -8.94 5.58
N CYS A 170 6.12 -7.86 6.27
CA CYS A 170 4.74 -7.40 6.34
C CYS A 170 4.29 -6.86 4.98
N THR A 171 3.05 -7.12 4.60
CA THR A 171 2.53 -6.76 3.28
C THR A 171 1.33 -5.83 3.36
N SER A 172 1.24 -4.94 2.39
CA SER A 172 0.08 -4.07 2.13
C SER A 172 -0.10 -3.91 0.63
N SER A 173 -1.30 -3.52 0.18
CA SER A 173 -1.55 -3.27 -1.24
C SER A 173 -2.53 -2.12 -1.42
N ASP A 174 -2.42 -1.46 -2.58
CA ASP A 174 -3.38 -0.45 -3.01
C ASP A 174 -3.60 -0.53 -4.52
N THR A 175 -4.69 0.07 -5.00
CA THR A 175 -5.08 0.05 -6.40
C THR A 175 -5.19 1.44 -6.96
N VAL A 176 -4.80 1.61 -8.22
CA VAL A 176 -4.97 2.85 -8.98
C VAL A 176 -5.72 2.57 -10.28
N VAL A 177 -6.56 3.51 -10.69
CA VAL A 177 -7.24 3.45 -11.99
C VAL A 177 -6.50 4.37 -12.96
N ILE A 178 -5.96 3.79 -14.02
CA ILE A 178 -5.41 4.55 -15.15
C ILE A 178 -6.54 4.87 -16.10
N SER A 179 -6.81 6.16 -16.26
CA SER A 179 -7.87 6.66 -17.14
C SER A 179 -7.35 6.90 -18.56
N GLU A 180 -8.23 6.77 -19.54
CA GLU A 180 -7.98 7.13 -20.94
C GLU A 180 -9.06 8.10 -21.46
N PRO A 181 -8.77 8.91 -22.49
CA PRO A 181 -9.79 9.71 -23.16
C PRO A 181 -10.74 8.80 -23.97
N THR A 182 -11.89 9.31 -24.34
CA THR A 182 -12.73 8.66 -25.33
C THR A 182 -12.04 8.65 -26.71
N GLN A 183 -12.37 7.68 -27.56
CA GLN A 183 -11.81 7.60 -28.90
C GLN A 183 -12.09 8.88 -29.68
N LEU A 184 -11.03 9.45 -30.31
CA LEU A 184 -11.20 10.56 -31.26
C LEU A 184 -11.85 10.02 -32.54
N GLU A 185 -12.97 10.56 -32.88
CA GLU A 185 -13.72 10.22 -34.09
C GLU A 185 -13.94 11.46 -34.95
N VAL A 186 -13.92 11.28 -36.26
CA VAL A 186 -14.24 12.34 -37.22
C VAL A 186 -15.16 11.79 -38.28
N ILE A 187 -16.19 12.56 -38.61
CA ILE A 187 -17.15 12.26 -39.69
C ILE A 187 -17.23 13.45 -40.63
N ILE A 188 -17.47 13.17 -41.93
CA ILE A 188 -17.84 14.21 -42.89
C ILE A 188 -19.39 14.29 -42.90
N VAL A 189 -19.92 15.51 -42.78
CA VAL A 189 -21.35 15.76 -42.54
C VAL A 189 -22.03 16.04 -43.85
N ASP A 190 -22.84 15.08 -44.35
CA ASP A 190 -23.54 15.19 -45.61
C ASP A 190 -24.47 16.39 -45.70
N SER A 191 -25.15 16.77 -44.63
CA SER A 191 -26.08 17.91 -44.60
C SER A 191 -25.42 19.27 -44.84
N MET A 192 -24.07 19.33 -44.73
CA MET A 192 -23.25 20.51 -44.96
C MET A 192 -22.42 20.39 -46.24
N THR A 193 -22.55 19.28 -46.98
CA THR A 193 -21.81 19.06 -48.22
C THR A 193 -22.49 19.78 -49.37
N VAL A 194 -21.73 20.59 -50.09
CA VAL A 194 -22.18 21.25 -51.32
C VAL A 194 -21.43 20.64 -52.49
N TYR A 195 -22.17 20.04 -53.40
CA TYR A 195 -21.60 19.44 -54.60
C TYR A 195 -21.26 20.51 -55.64
N SER A 196 -20.21 20.29 -56.42
CA SER A 196 -19.91 21.15 -57.57
C SER A 196 -20.90 20.89 -58.70
N TYR A 197 -21.66 21.91 -59.12
CA TYR A 197 -22.75 21.76 -60.09
C TYR A 197 -22.29 21.67 -61.55
N CYS A 198 -21.06 22.07 -61.84
CA CYS A 198 -20.52 22.07 -63.23
C CYS A 198 -19.11 21.47 -63.29
N ALA A 199 -18.84 20.62 -64.28
CA ALA A 199 -17.52 20.09 -64.52
C ALA A 199 -16.53 21.27 -64.77
N GLY A 200 -15.43 21.28 -64.04
CA GLY A 200 -14.41 22.32 -64.12
C GLY A 200 -14.64 23.53 -63.20
N THR A 201 -15.67 23.54 -62.38
CA THR A 201 -15.86 24.58 -61.37
C THR A 201 -15.37 24.08 -60.00
N ASN A 202 -14.78 24.96 -59.22
CA ASN A 202 -14.35 24.68 -57.84
C ASN A 202 -15.33 25.33 -56.87
N SER A 203 -16.55 24.76 -56.76
CA SER A 203 -17.64 25.29 -55.94
C SER A 203 -18.09 24.31 -54.84
N GLY A 204 -17.40 23.19 -54.69
CA GLY A 204 -17.72 22.18 -53.69
C GLY A 204 -17.33 22.64 -52.29
N GLN A 205 -18.06 22.12 -51.29
CA GLN A 205 -17.79 22.30 -49.88
C GLN A 205 -17.97 20.97 -49.15
N LEU A 206 -17.05 20.65 -48.27
CA LEU A 206 -17.13 19.53 -47.31
C LEU A 206 -16.92 20.06 -45.90
N CYS A 207 -17.71 19.59 -44.94
CA CYS A 207 -17.53 19.92 -43.56
C CYS A 207 -17.36 18.62 -42.74
N ALA A 208 -16.43 18.64 -41.81
CA ALA A 208 -16.15 17.54 -40.87
C ALA A 208 -16.53 17.96 -39.45
N PHE A 209 -16.97 16.98 -38.71
CA PHE A 209 -17.21 17.10 -37.25
C PHE A 209 -16.37 16.08 -36.50
N ALA A 210 -15.61 16.56 -35.52
CA ALA A 210 -14.83 15.73 -34.63
C ALA A 210 -15.50 15.61 -33.28
N SER A 211 -15.40 14.45 -32.65
CA SER A 211 -15.87 14.16 -31.29
C SER A 211 -14.96 13.19 -30.57
N GLY A 212 -15.06 13.15 -29.24
CA GLY A 212 -14.12 12.34 -28.43
C GLY A 212 -12.73 12.93 -28.36
N GLY A 213 -11.75 12.15 -27.93
CA GLY A 213 -10.40 12.64 -27.66
C GLY A 213 -10.37 13.72 -26.59
N THR A 214 -9.38 14.62 -26.71
CA THR A 214 -9.24 15.81 -25.85
C THR A 214 -9.56 17.06 -26.66
N PRO A 215 -10.66 17.79 -26.37
CA PRO A 215 -11.11 18.92 -27.18
C PRO A 215 -10.04 20.02 -27.33
N ASN A 216 -10.10 20.69 -28.37
CA ASN A 216 -9.51 21.60 -29.32
C ASN A 216 -8.98 20.79 -30.50
N TYR A 217 -9.75 20.78 -31.57
CA TYR A 217 -9.46 19.98 -32.77
C TYR A 217 -8.81 20.84 -33.84
N ASN A 218 -7.69 20.37 -34.38
CA ASN A 218 -7.01 20.90 -35.54
C ASN A 218 -7.38 20.04 -36.77
N TYR A 219 -7.81 20.65 -37.83
CA TYR A 219 -8.21 19.98 -39.07
C TYR A 219 -7.13 20.19 -40.13
N LEU A 220 -6.97 19.25 -41.03
CA LEU A 220 -6.10 19.37 -42.20
C LEU A 220 -6.69 18.57 -43.33
N TRP A 221 -7.10 19.29 -44.41
CA TRP A 221 -7.66 18.71 -45.61
C TRP A 221 -6.58 18.47 -46.66
N ASN A 222 -6.73 17.41 -47.47
CA ASN A 222 -5.85 17.10 -48.61
C ASN A 222 -6.31 17.79 -49.91
N ASP A 223 -6.93 18.95 -49.85
CA ASP A 223 -7.60 19.68 -50.94
C ASP A 223 -6.63 20.46 -51.87
N GLY A 224 -5.32 20.29 -51.70
CA GLY A 224 -4.27 21.04 -52.44
C GLY A 224 -4.07 22.47 -51.92
N LEU A 225 -4.98 23.01 -51.11
CA LEU A 225 -4.88 24.33 -50.46
C LEU A 225 -4.48 24.15 -48.95
N ASN A 226 -4.44 22.91 -48.47
CA ASN A 226 -4.18 22.57 -47.06
C ASN A 226 -5.06 23.35 -46.08
N GLN A 227 -6.38 23.41 -46.37
CA GLN A 227 -7.34 24.07 -45.48
C GLN A 227 -7.34 23.44 -44.10
N ASN A 228 -7.35 24.25 -43.04
CA ASN A 228 -7.21 23.83 -41.66
C ASN A 228 -8.41 24.16 -40.77
N THR A 229 -9.55 24.39 -41.37
CA THR A 229 -10.84 24.61 -40.69
C THR A 229 -11.71 23.36 -40.75
N SER A 230 -12.74 23.30 -39.91
CA SER A 230 -13.73 22.20 -39.95
C SER A 230 -14.41 22.02 -41.27
N CYS A 231 -14.44 23.07 -42.13
CA CYS A 231 -14.95 23.00 -43.47
C CYS A 231 -13.87 23.36 -44.47
N ALA A 232 -13.83 22.64 -45.59
CA ALA A 232 -13.03 22.96 -46.78
C ALA A 232 -13.97 23.48 -47.87
N TYR A 233 -13.54 24.52 -48.59
CA TYR A 233 -14.29 25.24 -49.59
C TYR A 233 -13.58 25.25 -50.97
N ASN A 234 -14.26 25.61 -52.01
CA ASN A 234 -13.75 25.68 -53.38
C ASN A 234 -13.18 24.33 -53.85
N LEU A 235 -13.83 23.26 -53.49
CA LEU A 235 -13.44 21.91 -53.85
C LEU A 235 -13.80 21.58 -55.30
N SER A 236 -12.95 20.85 -56.01
CA SER A 236 -13.11 20.43 -57.37
C SER A 236 -13.80 19.09 -57.50
N ALA A 237 -14.78 18.95 -58.42
CA ALA A 237 -15.35 17.65 -58.74
C ALA A 237 -14.39 16.67 -59.46
N GLN A 238 -13.20 17.11 -59.83
CA GLN A 238 -12.17 16.28 -60.47
C GLN A 238 -11.26 15.54 -59.47
N PHE A 239 -11.36 15.84 -58.17
CA PHE A 239 -10.63 15.15 -57.09
C PHE A 239 -11.48 13.96 -56.66
N ASN A 240 -10.90 12.76 -56.70
CA ASN A 240 -11.67 11.52 -56.44
C ASN A 240 -11.81 11.21 -54.95
N ASP A 241 -10.90 11.69 -54.09
CA ASP A 241 -10.91 11.41 -52.64
C ASP A 241 -10.48 12.62 -51.82
N TYR A 242 -11.38 13.22 -51.09
CA TYR A 242 -11.08 14.23 -50.09
C TYR A 242 -10.93 13.59 -48.74
N THR A 243 -9.82 13.81 -48.06
CA THR A 243 -9.55 13.30 -46.72
C THR A 243 -9.29 14.46 -45.77
N VAL A 244 -9.91 14.40 -44.61
CA VAL A 244 -9.56 15.27 -43.49
C VAL A 244 -8.84 14.47 -42.44
N ILE A 245 -7.75 14.99 -41.93
CA ILE A 245 -7.05 14.53 -40.72
C ILE A 245 -7.39 15.49 -39.62
N VAL A 246 -7.82 14.96 -38.50
CA VAL A 246 -8.09 15.73 -37.29
C VAL A 246 -7.11 15.32 -36.21
N MET A 247 -6.54 16.28 -35.53
CA MET A 247 -5.64 16.13 -34.40
C MET A 247 -6.24 16.84 -33.19
N ASP A 248 -6.32 16.18 -32.07
CA ASP A 248 -6.79 16.76 -30.81
C ASP A 248 -5.67 17.47 -30.03
N ASP A 249 -5.99 18.01 -28.86
CA ASP A 249 -5.04 18.78 -28.02
C ASP A 249 -3.89 17.92 -27.42
N ARG A 250 -4.06 16.58 -27.43
CA ARG A 250 -3.02 15.61 -27.04
C ARG A 250 -2.30 14.98 -28.22
N ASN A 251 -2.50 15.50 -29.44
CA ASN A 251 -1.94 14.98 -30.68
C ASN A 251 -2.48 13.60 -31.10
N CYS A 252 -3.62 13.16 -30.59
CA CYS A 252 -4.28 11.98 -31.10
C CYS A 252 -4.89 12.28 -32.45
N ILE A 253 -4.85 11.32 -33.39
CA ILE A 253 -5.20 11.54 -34.78
C ILE A 253 -6.36 10.63 -35.18
N ALA A 254 -7.32 11.21 -35.91
CA ALA A 254 -8.34 10.48 -36.62
C ALA A 254 -8.49 11.03 -38.05
N SER A 255 -9.05 10.25 -38.97
CA SER A 255 -9.26 10.70 -40.36
C SER A 255 -10.61 10.19 -40.91
N ALA A 256 -11.18 10.97 -41.81
CA ALA A 256 -12.34 10.57 -42.58
C ALA A 256 -12.13 10.94 -44.05
N SER A 257 -12.70 10.14 -44.96
CA SER A 257 -12.63 10.36 -46.42
C SER A 257 -14.02 10.45 -47.03
N PHE A 258 -14.12 11.27 -48.07
CA PHE A 258 -15.30 11.45 -48.88
C PHE A 258 -14.95 11.13 -50.33
N GLN A 259 -15.72 10.22 -50.97
CA GLN A 259 -15.56 9.76 -52.34
C GLN A 259 -16.66 10.31 -53.23
#